data_a0297bf58da91e48b30b736d30e49605
#
_entry.id   a0297bf58da91e48b30b736d30e49605
#
_cell.length_a   1.000
_cell.length_b   1.000
_cell.length_c   1.000
_cell.angle_alpha   90.00
_cell.angle_beta   90.00
_cell.angle_gamma   90.00
#
_symmetry.space_group_name_H-M   'P 1'
#
loop_
_entity.id
_entity.type
_entity.pdbx_description
1 polymer ?
#
loop_
_entity_poly.entity_id
_entity_poly.type
_entity_poly.pdbx_seq_one_letter_code
_entity_poly.pdbx_strand_id
1 'polypeptide(L)'
;EAARILHSRSLRPDVIMVDPPRKGCGRDACEQIAAFSAPRIVMVSCNAATAARDCACFAELGYSTDKCVAVDMFSGTNHVETVVLLSHKKPDGHINVKVEFGEGEGKVPLDNIAKRAEEYKPKERVTYKMIKEY
;
A
#
# COMPACT_ATOMS: atom_id res chain seq x y z
N GLU A 1 10.83 6.85 18.53
CA GLU A 1 11.84 7.92 18.57
C GLU A 1 12.67 7.98 17.28
N ALA A 2 13.23 6.86 16.80
CA ALA A 2 14.05 6.81 15.58
C ALA A 2 13.29 7.36 14.34
N ALA A 3 12.04 6.98 14.13
CA ALA A 3 11.24 7.44 13.01
C ALA A 3 11.04 8.97 13.03
N ARG A 4 10.87 9.59 14.19
CA ARG A 4 10.75 11.06 14.34
C ARG A 4 12.04 11.77 13.93
N ILE A 5 13.20 11.25 14.36
CA ILE A 5 14.51 11.80 14.02
C ILE A 5 14.76 11.72 12.51
N LEU A 6 14.43 10.59 11.91
CA LEU A 6 14.58 10.39 10.47
C LEU A 6 13.64 11.29 9.66
N HIS A 7 12.42 11.50 10.15
CA HIS A 7 11.45 12.39 9.49
C HIS A 7 11.89 13.85 9.49
N SER A 8 12.54 14.32 10.59
CA SER A 8 13.08 15.68 10.65
C SER A 8 14.21 15.95 9.64
N ARG A 9 14.80 14.90 9.08
CA ARG A 9 15.88 14.98 8.08
C ARG A 9 15.38 14.94 6.63
N SER A 10 14.06 14.99 6.39
CA SER A 10 13.44 14.95 5.06
C SER A 10 13.90 13.75 4.20
N LEU A 11 14.18 12.61 4.83
CA LEU A 11 14.60 11.41 4.14
C LEU A 11 13.44 10.81 3.35
N ARG A 12 13.73 10.37 2.12
CA ARG A 12 12.80 9.64 1.27
C ARG A 12 13.38 8.25 0.97
N PRO A 13 13.17 7.27 1.86
CA PRO A 13 13.70 5.93 1.66
C PRO A 13 12.94 5.21 0.54
N ASP A 14 13.65 4.43 -0.28
CA ASP A 14 13.05 3.52 -1.27
C ASP A 14 12.55 2.24 -0.60
N VAL A 15 13.17 1.84 0.48
CA VAL A 15 12.81 0.67 1.29
C VAL A 15 13.00 1.00 2.76
N ILE A 16 12.02 0.61 3.58
CA ILE A 16 12.16 0.63 5.04
C ILE A 16 12.20 -0.82 5.52
N MET A 17 13.24 -1.18 6.26
CA MET A 17 13.32 -2.47 6.94
C MET A 17 13.01 -2.26 8.42
N VAL A 18 12.13 -3.10 8.98
CA VAL A 18 11.74 -3.05 10.39
C VAL A 18 11.85 -4.44 11.02
N ASP A 19 12.40 -4.47 12.21
CA ASP A 19 12.49 -5.66 13.07
C ASP A 19 11.93 -5.28 14.45
N PRO A 20 10.59 -5.35 14.62
CA PRO A 20 9.96 -4.94 15.85
C PRO A 20 10.17 -5.98 16.97
N PRO A 21 10.06 -5.56 18.22
CA PRO A 21 10.05 -6.50 19.34
C PRO A 21 8.83 -7.45 19.25
N ARG A 22 8.80 -8.51 20.07
CA ARG A 22 7.71 -9.53 20.08
C ARG A 22 6.30 -8.98 20.17
N LYS A 23 6.11 -7.81 20.76
CA LYS A 23 4.80 -7.11 20.83
C LYS A 23 4.38 -6.47 19.50
N GLY A 24 5.25 -6.46 18.50
CA GLY A 24 5.05 -5.80 17.20
C GLY A 24 5.35 -4.31 17.22
N CYS A 25 5.11 -3.64 16.08
CA CYS A 25 5.27 -2.20 15.93
C CYS A 25 4.23 -1.43 16.75
N GLY A 26 2.98 -1.87 16.70
CA GLY A 26 1.83 -1.10 17.19
C GLY A 26 1.45 0.04 16.24
N ARG A 27 0.25 0.58 16.43
CA ARG A 27 -0.36 1.55 15.50
C ARG A 27 0.49 2.81 15.32
N ASP A 28 0.94 3.42 16.41
CA ASP A 28 1.73 4.66 16.36
C ASP A 28 3.02 4.51 15.54
N ALA A 29 3.71 3.36 15.67
CA ALA A 29 4.91 3.12 14.89
C ALA A 29 4.60 2.83 13.42
N CYS A 30 3.52 2.10 13.13
CA CYS A 30 3.06 1.87 11.75
C CYS A 30 2.72 3.21 11.06
N GLU A 31 2.02 4.11 11.72
CA GLU A 31 1.70 5.45 11.21
C GLU A 31 2.96 6.28 10.93
N GLN A 32 3.92 6.29 11.86
CA GLN A 32 5.19 7.00 11.67
C GLN A 32 6.02 6.42 10.52
N ILE A 33 6.01 5.10 10.33
CA ILE A 33 6.70 4.43 9.22
C ILE A 33 5.99 4.74 7.89
N ALA A 34 4.67 4.63 7.86
CA ALA A 34 3.88 4.92 6.67
C ALA A 34 3.99 6.38 6.20
N ALA A 35 4.19 7.33 7.14
CA ALA A 35 4.38 8.74 6.83
C ALA A 35 5.60 9.03 5.93
N PHE A 36 6.59 8.14 5.85
CA PHE A 36 7.68 8.24 4.88
C PHE A 36 7.24 7.96 3.45
N SER A 37 6.07 7.35 3.25
CA SER A 37 5.54 6.97 1.93
C SER A 37 6.53 6.14 1.10
N ALA A 38 7.35 5.33 1.77
CA ALA A 38 8.31 4.47 1.10
C ALA A 38 7.59 3.47 0.18
N PRO A 39 8.07 3.24 -1.05
CA PRO A 39 7.45 2.28 -1.95
C PRO A 39 7.36 0.86 -1.39
N ARG A 40 8.27 0.49 -0.50
CA ARG A 40 8.35 -0.86 0.08
C ARG A 40 8.71 -0.83 1.56
N ILE A 41 8.10 -1.74 2.31
CA ILE A 41 8.45 -2.04 3.70
C ILE A 41 8.74 -3.54 3.78
N VAL A 42 9.87 -3.90 4.38
CA VAL A 42 10.21 -5.28 4.74
C VAL A 42 10.13 -5.39 6.25
N MET A 43 9.25 -6.25 6.74
CA MET A 43 9.09 -6.49 8.16
C MET A 43 9.58 -7.90 8.49
N VAL A 44 10.48 -8.01 9.46
CA VAL A 44 10.93 -9.27 10.04
C VAL A 44 10.33 -9.38 11.43
N SER A 45 9.72 -10.50 11.79
CA SER A 45 9.07 -10.65 13.09
C SER A 45 9.15 -12.09 13.60
N CYS A 46 9.58 -12.25 14.83
CA CYS A 46 9.58 -13.54 15.54
C CYS A 46 8.19 -13.94 16.10
N ASN A 47 7.14 -13.17 15.82
CA ASN A 47 5.78 -13.45 16.25
C ASN A 47 4.79 -13.19 15.12
N ALA A 48 4.32 -14.26 14.47
CA ALA A 48 3.42 -14.19 13.34
C ALA A 48 2.08 -13.50 13.67
N ALA A 49 1.56 -13.64 14.89
CA ALA A 49 0.29 -13.01 15.27
C ALA A 49 0.41 -11.48 15.35
N THR A 50 1.49 -10.97 15.90
CA THR A 50 1.74 -9.52 15.94
C THR A 50 2.13 -8.98 14.56
N ALA A 51 2.83 -9.76 13.75
CA ALA A 51 3.10 -9.43 12.35
C ALA A 51 1.81 -9.27 11.53
N ALA A 52 0.87 -10.20 11.67
CA ALA A 52 -0.44 -10.13 10.98
C ALA A 52 -1.22 -8.87 11.39
N ARG A 53 -1.26 -8.54 12.68
CA ARG A 53 -1.89 -7.31 13.18
C ARG A 53 -1.23 -6.05 12.60
N ASP A 54 0.09 -5.99 12.59
CA ASP A 54 0.83 -4.84 12.05
C ASP A 54 0.65 -4.73 10.53
N CYS A 55 0.59 -5.86 9.80
CA CYS A 55 0.21 -5.88 8.37
C CYS A 55 -1.19 -5.31 8.13
N ALA A 56 -2.17 -5.65 8.98
CA ALA A 56 -3.51 -5.08 8.89
C ALA A 56 -3.48 -3.55 9.11
N CYS A 57 -2.68 -3.07 10.08
CA CYS A 57 -2.48 -1.65 10.28
C CYS A 57 -1.86 -0.96 9.06
N PHE A 58 -0.83 -1.55 8.46
CA PHE A 58 -0.25 -1.02 7.22
C PHE A 58 -1.22 -1.05 6.04
N ALA A 59 -2.13 -2.04 5.99
CA ALA A 59 -3.16 -2.11 4.94
C ALA A 59 -4.12 -0.92 5.01
N GLU A 60 -4.52 -0.49 6.21
CA GLU A 60 -5.30 0.74 6.44
C GLU A 60 -4.53 2.01 6.03
N LEU A 61 -3.20 1.98 6.12
CA LEU A 61 -2.30 3.08 5.78
C LEU A 61 -1.84 3.08 4.31
N GLY A 62 -2.47 2.27 3.46
CA GLY A 62 -2.24 2.28 2.02
C GLY A 62 -1.16 1.32 1.52
N TYR A 63 -0.80 0.32 2.30
CA TYR A 63 0.10 -0.74 1.86
C TYR A 63 -0.65 -2.04 1.57
N SER A 64 -0.09 -2.89 0.72
CA SER A 64 -0.54 -4.27 0.49
C SER A 64 0.57 -5.24 0.86
N THR A 65 0.20 -6.39 1.39
CA THR A 65 1.13 -7.50 1.60
C THR A 65 1.33 -8.23 0.28
N ASP A 66 2.54 -8.17 -0.27
CA ASP A 66 2.87 -8.83 -1.54
C ASP A 66 3.40 -10.24 -1.31
N LYS A 67 4.20 -10.42 -0.27
CA LYS A 67 4.84 -11.70 0.03
C LYS A 67 5.01 -11.88 1.53
N CYS A 68 4.79 -13.11 1.99
CA CYS A 68 5.07 -13.54 3.35
C CYS A 68 5.83 -14.84 3.30
N VAL A 69 6.95 -14.92 4.02
CA VAL A 69 7.79 -16.11 4.11
C VAL A 69 8.01 -16.43 5.58
N ALA A 70 7.78 -17.68 5.96
CA ALA A 70 8.14 -18.20 7.26
C ALA A 70 9.52 -18.85 7.18
N VAL A 71 10.37 -18.57 8.16
CA VAL A 71 11.73 -19.12 8.26
C VAL A 71 11.89 -19.79 9.61
N ASP A 72 12.15 -21.10 9.60
CA ASP A 72 12.42 -21.86 10.82
C ASP A 72 13.88 -21.65 11.25
N MET A 73 14.11 -20.59 12.02
CA MET A 73 15.41 -20.29 12.62
C MET A 73 15.59 -20.91 14.01
N PHE A 74 14.51 -21.37 14.62
CA PHE A 74 14.47 -21.90 15.99
C PHE A 74 13.89 -23.30 16.01
N SER A 75 14.51 -24.20 15.22
CA SER A 75 14.06 -25.60 15.08
C SER A 75 13.82 -26.27 16.42
N GLY A 76 12.71 -26.97 16.57
CA GLY A 76 12.30 -27.61 17.82
C GLY A 76 11.61 -26.70 18.83
N THR A 77 11.34 -25.46 18.48
CA THR A 77 10.51 -24.54 19.25
C THR A 77 9.24 -24.19 18.47
N ASN A 78 8.29 -23.52 19.11
CA ASN A 78 7.09 -23.00 18.47
C ASN A 78 7.28 -21.55 17.92
N HIS A 79 8.54 -21.13 17.72
CA HIS A 79 8.89 -19.82 17.19
C HIS A 79 9.32 -19.93 15.74
N VAL A 80 8.73 -19.08 14.89
CA VAL A 80 9.05 -18.95 13.48
C VAL A 80 9.29 -17.49 13.16
N GLU A 81 10.37 -17.20 12.46
CA GLU A 81 10.58 -15.87 11.89
C GLU A 81 9.67 -15.68 10.67
N THR A 82 9.01 -14.56 10.63
CA THR A 82 8.12 -14.20 9.53
C THR A 82 8.67 -12.97 8.82
N VAL A 83 8.99 -13.13 7.54
CA VAL A 83 9.45 -12.02 6.69
C VAL A 83 8.31 -11.60 5.77
N VAL A 84 7.89 -10.35 5.86
CA VAL A 84 6.78 -9.81 5.09
C VAL A 84 7.27 -8.66 4.23
N LEU A 85 6.94 -8.72 2.93
CA LEU A 85 7.11 -7.62 2.00
C LEU A 85 5.76 -6.91 1.83
N LEU A 86 5.77 -5.61 2.09
CA LEU A 86 4.64 -4.73 1.89
C LEU A 86 5.00 -3.69 0.82
N SER A 87 4.09 -3.45 -0.12
CA SER A 87 4.24 -2.40 -1.12
C SER A 87 3.17 -1.34 -0.94
N HIS A 88 3.57 -0.08 -1.09
CA HIS A 88 2.64 1.04 -1.10
C HIS A 88 1.70 0.88 -2.29
N LYS A 89 0.39 0.86 -2.03
CA LYS A 89 -0.61 0.85 -3.09
C LYS A 89 -0.42 2.11 -3.92
N LYS A 90 -0.10 1.96 -5.19
CA LYS A 90 -0.24 3.07 -6.12
C LYS A 90 -1.72 3.45 -6.09
N PRO A 91 -2.07 4.74 -6.06
CA PRO A 91 -3.47 5.11 -6.23
C PRO A 91 -3.94 4.44 -7.51
N ASP A 92 -4.93 3.54 -7.37
CA ASP A 92 -5.62 3.00 -8.53
C ASP A 92 -6.01 4.21 -9.34
N GLY A 93 -5.72 4.25 -10.64
CA GLY A 93 -6.08 5.37 -11.51
C GLY A 93 -7.61 5.53 -11.67
N HIS A 94 -8.39 4.92 -10.79
CA HIS A 94 -9.84 5.00 -10.70
C HIS A 94 -10.23 5.93 -9.56
N ILE A 95 -10.56 7.16 -9.94
CA ILE A 95 -11.32 8.05 -9.07
C ILE A 95 -12.78 7.66 -9.23
N ASN A 96 -13.37 7.03 -8.21
CA ASN A 96 -14.80 6.79 -8.16
C ASN A 96 -15.52 8.12 -7.95
N VAL A 97 -15.83 8.79 -9.03
CA VAL A 97 -16.65 10.01 -9.02
C VAL A 97 -18.11 9.59 -9.24
N LYS A 98 -18.95 9.77 -8.22
CA LYS A 98 -20.39 9.64 -8.39
C LYS A 98 -20.89 10.90 -9.09
N VAL A 99 -21.15 10.79 -10.37
CA VAL A 99 -21.69 11.89 -11.18
C VAL A 99 -23.19 11.66 -11.41
N GLU A 100 -24.02 12.61 -11.01
CA GLU A 100 -25.43 12.59 -11.34
C GLU A 100 -25.64 13.35 -12.65
N PHE A 101 -26.21 12.65 -13.62
CA PHE A 101 -26.53 13.21 -14.95
C PHE A 101 -27.98 13.72 -14.98
N GLY A 102 -28.22 14.74 -15.73
CA GLY A 102 -29.58 15.29 -15.96
C GLY A 102 -29.61 16.81 -16.04
N GLU A 103 -30.83 17.35 -16.04
CA GLU A 103 -31.05 18.81 -15.97
C GLU A 103 -31.30 19.21 -14.51
N GLY A 104 -30.61 20.27 -14.04
CA GLY A 104 -30.73 20.82 -12.69
C GLY A 104 -29.43 21.28 -12.08
N GLU A 105 -29.54 22.04 -11.01
CA GLU A 105 -28.37 22.59 -10.30
C GLU A 105 -27.50 21.46 -9.69
N GLY A 106 -26.20 21.44 -10.01
CA GLY A 106 -25.25 20.41 -9.54
C GLY A 106 -25.16 19.16 -10.43
N LYS A 107 -25.96 19.05 -11.52
CA LYS A 107 -25.92 17.93 -12.47
C LYS A 107 -25.12 18.26 -13.72
N VAL A 108 -24.50 17.24 -14.33
CA VAL A 108 -23.72 17.41 -15.56
C VAL A 108 -24.62 17.17 -16.78
N PRO A 109 -24.77 18.16 -17.67
CA PRO A 109 -25.57 18.00 -18.90
C PRO A 109 -24.94 16.96 -19.82
N LEU A 110 -25.75 16.04 -20.36
CA LEU A 110 -25.32 14.94 -21.24
C LEU A 110 -24.63 15.45 -22.52
N ASP A 111 -25.06 16.56 -23.08
CA ASP A 111 -24.48 17.13 -24.31
C ASP A 111 -23.03 17.60 -24.15
N ASN A 112 -22.61 18.00 -22.93
CA ASN A 112 -21.24 18.42 -22.67
C ASN A 112 -20.29 17.23 -22.54
N ILE A 113 -20.79 16.06 -22.18
CA ILE A 113 -20.00 14.83 -22.05
C ILE A 113 -19.66 14.26 -23.42
N ALA A 114 -20.63 14.23 -24.34
CA ALA A 114 -20.42 13.76 -25.69
C ALA A 114 -19.35 14.60 -26.42
N LYS A 115 -19.44 15.94 -26.33
CA LYS A 115 -18.43 16.84 -26.91
C LYS A 115 -17.02 16.64 -26.34
N ARG A 116 -16.87 16.51 -25.01
CA ARG A 116 -15.58 16.27 -24.37
C ARG A 116 -15.01 14.89 -24.66
N ALA A 117 -15.87 13.87 -24.81
CA ALA A 117 -15.42 12.53 -25.18
C ALA A 117 -14.91 12.47 -26.63
N GLU A 118 -15.46 13.26 -27.54
CA GLU A 118 -14.97 13.39 -28.91
C GLU A 118 -13.61 14.14 -28.99
N GLU A 119 -13.40 15.11 -28.12
CA GLU A 119 -12.13 15.86 -28.02
C GLU A 119 -11.00 15.05 -27.38
N TYR A 120 -11.33 14.09 -26.50
CA TYR A 120 -10.36 13.26 -25.80
C TYR A 120 -10.01 12.01 -26.60
N LYS A 121 -9.03 12.11 -27.51
CA LYS A 121 -8.40 10.95 -28.13
C LYS A 121 -7.18 10.53 -27.30
N PRO A 122 -7.21 9.36 -26.62
CA PRO A 122 -6.03 8.87 -25.92
C PRO A 122 -4.88 8.67 -26.90
N LYS A 123 -3.73 9.26 -26.60
CA LYS A 123 -2.55 9.22 -27.49
C LYS A 123 -1.90 7.85 -27.58
N GLU A 124 -2.20 6.92 -26.68
CA GLU A 124 -1.69 5.54 -26.71
C GLU A 124 -2.71 4.54 -26.17
N ARG A 125 -2.89 3.45 -26.91
CA ARG A 125 -3.64 2.28 -26.45
C ARG A 125 -2.70 1.36 -25.70
N VAL A 126 -2.75 1.35 -24.39
CA VAL A 126 -1.99 0.37 -23.60
C VAL A 126 -2.73 -0.96 -23.61
N THR A 127 -2.15 -1.95 -24.28
CA THR A 127 -2.68 -3.32 -24.33
C THR A 127 -1.97 -4.14 -23.26
N TYR A 128 -2.68 -4.59 -22.24
CA TYR A 128 -2.14 -5.54 -21.25
C TYR A 128 -2.29 -6.96 -21.79
N LYS A 129 -1.18 -7.68 -21.97
CA LYS A 129 -1.20 -9.13 -22.14
C LYS A 129 -1.15 -9.78 -20.76
N MET A 130 -2.20 -10.50 -20.37
CA MET A 130 -2.12 -11.42 -19.24
C MET A 130 -1.25 -12.61 -19.65
N ILE A 131 -0.10 -12.75 -19.02
CA ILE A 131 0.71 -13.97 -19.10
C ILE A 131 0.15 -14.89 -17.99
N LYS A 132 -0.54 -15.96 -18.40
CA LYS A 132 -0.85 -17.08 -17.51
C LYS A 132 0.42 -17.95 -17.46
N GLU A 133 1.12 -17.91 -16.35
CA GLU A 133 2.09 -18.96 -16.02
C GLU A 133 1.32 -20.11 -15.32
N TYR A 134 1.52 -21.33 -15.83
CA TYR A 134 1.01 -22.57 -15.26
C TYR A 134 1.95 -23.05 -14.16
#